data_cc255abce37538a029fe0c84334d9428
#
_entry.id   cc255abce37538a029fe0c84334d9428
#
_cell.length_a   1.000
_cell.length_b   1.000
_cell.length_c   1.000
_cell.angle_alpha   90.00
_cell.angle_beta   90.00
_cell.angle_gamma   90.00
#
_symmetry.space_group_name_H-M   'P 1'
#
loop_
_entity.id
_entity.type
_entity.pdbx_description
1 polymer ?
#
loop_
_entity_poly.entity_id
_entity_poly.type
_entity_poly.pdbx_seq_one_letter_code
_entity_poly.pdbx_strand_id
1 'polypeptide(L)'
;MKSLILSIILSSYAFCDISIFISHNNKLTKVSHKDLANLYLKKTNTINGIKVIPIDSKNKKVFTEFYKKVVKKTPKQLHAYWMKQIYTGNTQPPKKLSKKELKKELKRNSHIIAYDTDSKTGRVLLTIK
;
A
#
# COMPACT_ATOMS: atom_id res chain seq x y z
N MET A 1 -23.17 -43.95 -23.79
CA MET A 1 -22.18 -43.57 -22.75
C MET A 1 -22.12 -42.05 -22.69
N LYS A 2 -22.60 -41.49 -21.64
CA LYS A 2 -22.51 -40.03 -21.45
C LYS A 2 -21.22 -39.72 -20.72
N SER A 3 -20.26 -39.09 -21.39
CA SER A 3 -19.09 -38.55 -20.74
C SER A 3 -19.52 -37.28 -19.99
N LEU A 4 -19.48 -37.34 -18.68
CA LEU A 4 -19.61 -36.18 -17.85
C LEU A 4 -18.31 -35.37 -17.99
N ILE A 5 -18.40 -34.31 -18.77
CA ILE A 5 -17.36 -33.28 -18.74
C ILE A 5 -17.59 -32.49 -17.48
N LEU A 6 -16.87 -32.82 -16.42
CA LEU A 6 -16.81 -32.02 -15.23
C LEU A 6 -16.02 -30.76 -15.59
N SER A 7 -16.72 -29.74 -16.02
CA SER A 7 -16.13 -28.40 -16.13
C SER A 7 -15.74 -27.96 -14.73
N ILE A 8 -14.49 -28.23 -14.39
CA ILE A 8 -13.90 -27.59 -13.23
C ILE A 8 -13.78 -26.13 -13.61
N ILE A 9 -14.79 -25.36 -13.19
CA ILE A 9 -14.65 -23.91 -13.17
C ILE A 9 -13.59 -23.66 -12.12
N LEU A 10 -12.33 -23.61 -12.55
CA LEU A 10 -11.30 -22.95 -11.78
C LEU A 10 -11.72 -21.48 -11.72
N SER A 11 -12.47 -21.12 -10.70
CA SER A 11 -12.56 -19.73 -10.33
C SER A 11 -11.14 -19.34 -9.92
N SER A 12 -10.40 -18.83 -10.88
CA SER A 12 -9.17 -18.12 -10.59
C SER A 12 -9.56 -16.95 -9.73
N TYR A 13 -9.43 -17.11 -8.42
CA TYR A 13 -9.35 -15.97 -7.55
C TYR A 13 -8.15 -15.18 -8.05
N ALA A 14 -8.41 -14.15 -8.82
CA ALA A 14 -7.39 -13.21 -9.20
C ALA A 14 -6.95 -12.51 -7.91
N PHE A 15 -5.94 -13.07 -7.25
CA PHE A 15 -5.19 -12.36 -6.24
C PHE A 15 -4.50 -11.21 -6.96
N CYS A 16 -5.11 -10.01 -6.89
CA CYS A 16 -4.46 -8.83 -7.39
C CYS A 16 -3.25 -8.58 -6.51
N ASP A 17 -2.07 -8.80 -7.05
CA ASP A 17 -0.83 -8.44 -6.39
C ASP A 17 -0.83 -6.94 -6.11
N ILE A 18 -0.36 -6.57 -4.95
CA ILE A 18 -0.18 -5.17 -4.58
C ILE A 18 1.24 -4.76 -4.89
N SER A 19 1.41 -3.75 -5.70
CA SER A 19 2.72 -3.17 -6.00
C SER A 19 2.96 -1.96 -5.11
N ILE A 20 4.14 -1.92 -4.50
CA ILE A 20 4.65 -0.76 -3.79
C ILE A 20 5.53 0.01 -4.77
N PHE A 21 5.25 1.28 -4.98
CA PHE A 21 5.97 2.07 -5.95
C PHE A 21 6.28 3.47 -5.44
N ILE A 22 7.28 4.07 -6.07
CA ILE A 22 7.82 5.38 -5.73
C ILE A 22 8.06 6.16 -7.02
N SER A 23 8.24 7.47 -6.92
CA SER A 23 8.62 8.29 -8.06
C SER A 23 9.92 7.78 -8.71
N HIS A 24 9.99 7.83 -10.03
CA HIS A 24 11.20 7.47 -10.77
C HIS A 24 12.43 8.28 -10.36
N ASN A 25 12.23 9.48 -9.83
CA ASN A 25 13.31 10.39 -9.42
C ASN A 25 13.80 10.12 -7.98
N ASN A 26 13.19 9.19 -7.26
CA ASN A 26 13.62 8.86 -5.91
C ASN A 26 14.75 7.83 -5.93
N LYS A 27 15.70 7.96 -5.01
CA LYS A 27 16.88 7.08 -4.93
C LYS A 27 16.62 5.78 -4.18
N LEU A 28 15.50 5.64 -3.50
CA LEU A 28 15.17 4.43 -2.75
C LEU A 28 15.04 3.23 -3.70
N THR A 29 15.74 2.15 -3.38
CA THR A 29 15.79 0.94 -4.23
C THR A 29 15.19 -0.30 -3.57
N LYS A 30 15.13 -0.34 -2.25
CA LYS A 30 14.64 -1.48 -1.50
C LYS A 30 13.78 -1.04 -0.32
N VAL A 31 12.70 -1.80 -0.09
CA VAL A 31 11.86 -1.68 1.11
C VAL A 31 11.52 -3.08 1.60
N SER A 32 11.45 -3.24 2.91
CA SER A 32 10.91 -4.45 3.54
C SER A 32 9.48 -4.23 4.00
N HIS A 33 8.77 -5.32 4.32
CA HIS A 33 7.45 -5.22 4.95
C HIS A 33 7.51 -4.42 6.26
N LYS A 34 8.56 -4.63 7.04
CA LYS A 34 8.78 -3.92 8.30
C LYS A 34 8.98 -2.41 8.08
N ASP A 35 9.77 -2.03 7.07
CA ASP A 35 9.96 -0.63 6.71
C ASP A 35 8.63 0.03 6.37
N LEU A 36 7.82 -0.63 5.55
CA LEU A 36 6.51 -0.15 5.15
C LEU A 36 5.55 -0.04 6.33
N ALA A 37 5.50 -1.06 7.19
CA ALA A 37 4.65 -1.05 8.37
C ALA A 37 4.97 0.14 9.28
N ASN A 38 6.24 0.36 9.57
CA ASN A 38 6.68 1.48 10.41
C ASN A 38 6.37 2.82 9.76
N LEU A 39 6.55 2.93 8.46
CA LEU A 39 6.29 4.16 7.71
C LEU A 39 4.79 4.49 7.71
N TYR A 40 3.94 3.53 7.37
CA TYR A 40 2.48 3.73 7.28
C TYR A 40 1.82 3.93 8.64
N LEU A 41 2.43 3.41 9.71
CA LEU A 41 1.99 3.68 11.09
C LEU A 41 2.60 4.98 11.65
N LYS A 42 3.33 5.71 10.84
CA LYS A 42 3.97 6.98 11.23
C LYS A 42 4.97 6.85 12.38
N LYS A 43 5.57 5.68 12.54
CA LYS A 43 6.66 5.47 13.50
C LYS A 43 8.00 6.01 12.99
N THR A 44 8.13 6.15 11.67
CA THR A 44 9.28 6.72 10.99
C THR A 44 8.81 7.51 9.77
N ASN A 45 9.61 8.44 9.30
CA ASN A 45 9.40 9.20 8.05
C ASN A 45 10.51 8.95 7.03
N THR A 46 11.40 8.00 7.30
CA THR A 46 12.50 7.64 6.40
C THR A 46 12.58 6.13 6.21
N ILE A 47 13.11 5.72 5.06
CA ILE A 47 13.52 4.34 4.80
C ILE A 47 14.96 4.42 4.28
N ASN A 48 15.87 3.68 4.92
CA ASN A 48 17.30 3.68 4.58
C ASN A 48 17.89 5.10 4.51
N GLY A 49 17.48 5.98 5.42
CA GLY A 49 17.92 7.36 5.47
C GLY A 49 17.28 8.30 4.46
N ILE A 50 16.41 7.80 3.59
CA ILE A 50 15.72 8.59 2.57
C ILE A 50 14.33 8.97 3.08
N LYS A 51 14.02 10.26 3.06
CA LYS A 51 12.70 10.76 3.43
C LYS A 51 11.65 10.28 2.42
N VAL A 52 10.57 9.71 2.93
CA VAL A 52 9.44 9.25 2.12
C VAL A 52 8.12 9.64 2.78
N ILE A 53 7.12 9.89 1.95
CA ILE A 53 5.79 10.29 2.37
C ILE A 53 4.82 9.17 1.99
N PRO A 54 4.28 8.44 2.98
CA PRO A 54 3.33 7.36 2.70
C PRO A 54 1.98 7.92 2.27
N ILE A 55 1.43 7.35 1.22
CA ILE A 55 0.10 7.67 0.71
C ILE A 55 -0.75 6.41 0.75
N ASP A 56 -1.94 6.52 1.32
CA ASP A 56 -2.94 5.47 1.34
C ASP A 56 -3.85 5.53 0.12
N SER A 57 -4.52 4.42 -0.16
CA SER A 57 -5.48 4.33 -1.27
C SER A 57 -6.90 4.68 -0.80
N LYS A 58 -7.64 5.44 -1.61
CA LYS A 58 -9.08 5.64 -1.45
C LYS A 58 -9.88 4.38 -1.81
N ASN A 59 -9.30 3.44 -2.53
CA ASN A 59 -9.93 2.15 -2.81
C ASN A 59 -9.92 1.31 -1.54
N LYS A 60 -11.08 1.10 -0.96
CA LYS A 60 -11.24 0.41 0.32
C LYS A 60 -10.69 -1.02 0.32
N LYS A 61 -10.89 -1.76 -0.78
CA LYS A 61 -10.40 -3.13 -0.92
C LYS A 61 -8.87 -3.18 -0.94
N VAL A 62 -8.24 -2.32 -1.72
CA VAL A 62 -6.78 -2.22 -1.81
C VAL A 62 -6.18 -1.78 -0.48
N PHE A 63 -6.77 -0.79 0.16
CA PHE A 63 -6.39 -0.33 1.49
C PHE A 63 -6.43 -1.46 2.52
N THR A 64 -7.53 -2.18 2.60
CA THR A 64 -7.71 -3.27 3.57
C THR A 64 -6.71 -4.40 3.33
N GLU A 65 -6.48 -4.79 2.08
CA GLU A 65 -5.53 -5.83 1.72
C GLU A 65 -4.08 -5.42 2.04
N PHE A 66 -3.72 -4.18 1.76
CA PHE A 66 -2.38 -3.67 2.09
C PHE A 66 -2.12 -3.73 3.61
N TYR A 67 -3.03 -3.20 4.41
CA TYR A 67 -2.85 -3.20 5.87
C TYR A 67 -2.86 -4.62 6.45
N LYS A 68 -3.68 -5.50 5.92
CA LYS A 68 -3.70 -6.90 6.33
C LYS A 68 -2.38 -7.62 6.03
N LYS A 69 -1.86 -7.46 4.81
CA LYS A 69 -0.69 -8.20 4.34
C LYS A 69 0.64 -7.61 4.82
N VAL A 70 0.73 -6.31 4.91
CA VAL A 70 1.99 -5.60 5.20
C VAL A 70 2.05 -5.14 6.65
N VAL A 71 1.06 -4.40 7.10
CA VAL A 71 1.03 -3.80 8.43
C VAL A 71 0.53 -4.79 9.48
N LYS A 72 -0.17 -5.85 9.04
CA LYS A 72 -0.72 -6.91 9.90
C LYS A 72 -1.77 -6.37 10.87
N LYS A 73 -2.61 -5.46 10.41
CA LYS A 73 -3.72 -4.91 11.19
C LYS A 73 -5.03 -5.03 10.42
N THR A 74 -6.07 -5.46 11.13
CA THR A 74 -7.46 -5.38 10.65
C THR A 74 -7.93 -3.93 10.67
N PRO A 75 -9.01 -3.57 9.96
CA PRO A 75 -9.59 -2.23 10.04
C PRO A 75 -9.90 -1.78 11.48
N LYS A 76 -10.39 -2.69 12.30
CA LYS A 76 -10.71 -2.42 13.71
C LYS A 76 -9.45 -2.11 14.53
N GLN A 77 -8.40 -2.91 14.36
CA GLN A 77 -7.12 -2.70 15.03
C GLN A 77 -6.46 -1.40 14.59
N LEU A 78 -6.53 -1.10 13.29
CA LEU A 78 -5.99 0.13 12.74
C LEU A 78 -6.73 1.36 13.27
N HIS A 79 -8.05 1.30 13.36
CA HIS A 79 -8.87 2.37 13.94
C HIS A 79 -8.46 2.63 15.40
N ALA A 80 -8.33 1.58 16.20
CA ALA A 80 -7.89 1.70 17.60
C ALA A 80 -6.50 2.31 17.71
N TYR A 81 -5.58 1.92 16.82
CA TYR A 81 -4.24 2.50 16.75
C TYR A 81 -4.28 4.01 16.51
N TRP A 82 -5.04 4.46 15.51
CA TRP A 82 -5.11 5.89 15.17
C TRP A 82 -5.84 6.70 16.25
N MET A 83 -6.89 6.16 16.85
CA MET A 83 -7.58 6.83 17.96
C MET A 83 -6.60 7.12 19.10
N LYS A 84 -5.75 6.17 19.43
CA LYS A 84 -4.71 6.35 20.45
C LYS A 84 -3.69 7.42 20.03
N GLN A 85 -3.22 7.38 18.79
CA GLN A 85 -2.23 8.34 18.29
C GLN A 85 -2.79 9.77 18.23
N ILE A 86 -4.02 9.93 17.77
CA ILE A 86 -4.69 11.24 17.70
C ILE A 86 -4.93 11.78 19.10
N TYR A 87 -5.38 10.93 20.03
CA TYR A 87 -5.62 11.30 21.42
C TYR A 87 -4.35 11.79 22.12
N THR A 88 -3.21 11.19 21.85
CA THR A 88 -1.92 11.63 22.39
C THR A 88 -1.32 12.83 21.65
N GLY A 89 -1.98 13.32 20.60
CA GLY A 89 -1.62 14.55 19.88
C GLY A 89 -0.42 14.44 18.94
N ASN A 90 0.05 13.22 18.64
CA ASN A 90 1.36 13.07 18.03
C ASN A 90 1.36 12.91 16.51
N THR A 91 0.28 12.38 15.90
CA THR A 91 0.35 12.12 14.46
C THR A 91 -1.01 11.81 13.86
N GLN A 92 -1.12 11.97 12.55
CA GLN A 92 -2.31 11.67 11.77
C GLN A 92 -2.02 10.54 10.78
N PRO A 93 -3.08 9.78 10.37
CA PRO A 93 -2.93 8.76 9.32
C PRO A 93 -2.39 9.34 8.02
N PRO A 94 -1.76 8.51 7.17
CA PRO A 94 -1.38 8.93 5.83
C PRO A 94 -2.59 9.46 5.04
N LYS A 95 -2.32 10.41 4.17
CA LYS A 95 -3.33 10.95 3.25
C LYS A 95 -3.79 9.87 2.28
N LYS A 96 -5.10 9.82 2.02
CA LYS A 96 -5.68 8.91 1.01
C LYS A 96 -5.82 9.64 -0.32
N LEU A 97 -5.36 9.00 -1.38
CA LEU A 97 -5.52 9.51 -2.75
C LEU A 97 -6.19 8.46 -3.63
N SER A 98 -6.96 8.93 -4.60
CA SER A 98 -7.42 8.11 -5.71
C SER A 98 -6.27 7.84 -6.67
N LYS A 99 -6.44 6.86 -7.56
CA LYS A 99 -5.45 6.54 -8.59
C LYS A 99 -5.08 7.76 -9.44
N LYS A 100 -6.08 8.55 -9.83
CA LYS A 100 -5.90 9.78 -10.63
C LYS A 100 -5.13 10.87 -9.87
N GLU A 101 -5.49 11.08 -8.60
CA GLU A 101 -4.80 12.02 -7.73
C GLU A 101 -3.35 11.60 -7.49
N LEU A 102 -3.13 10.30 -7.28
CA LEU A 102 -1.81 9.74 -7.07
C LEU A 102 -0.87 9.96 -8.26
N LYS A 103 -1.35 9.74 -9.48
CA LYS A 103 -0.59 10.03 -10.71
C LYS A 103 -0.11 11.47 -10.76
N LYS A 104 -0.98 12.39 -10.39
CA LYS A 104 -0.68 13.82 -10.32
C LYS A 104 0.39 14.13 -9.28
N GLU A 105 0.22 13.61 -8.07
CA GLU A 105 1.13 13.87 -6.95
C GLU A 105 2.51 13.27 -7.15
N LEU A 106 2.61 12.10 -7.77
CA LEU A 106 3.90 11.47 -8.09
C LEU A 106 4.77 12.31 -9.03
N LYS A 107 4.13 13.07 -9.92
CA LYS A 107 4.85 14.00 -10.81
C LYS A 107 5.36 15.24 -10.08
N ARG A 108 4.68 15.63 -9.02
CA ARG A 108 4.96 16.85 -8.25
C ARG A 108 5.89 16.64 -7.08
N ASN A 109 5.90 15.43 -6.51
CA ASN A 109 6.64 15.12 -5.29
C ASN A 109 7.34 13.77 -5.40
N SER A 110 8.66 13.80 -5.51
CA SER A 110 9.48 12.61 -5.63
C SER A 110 9.60 11.78 -4.35
N HIS A 111 9.14 12.30 -3.20
CA HIS A 111 9.21 11.60 -1.92
C HIS A 111 8.02 10.66 -1.66
N ILE A 112 6.99 10.71 -2.48
CA ILE A 112 5.79 9.90 -2.29
C ILE A 112 6.08 8.43 -2.54
N ILE A 113 5.67 7.59 -1.58
CA ILE A 113 5.57 6.14 -1.73
C ILE A 113 4.11 5.75 -1.59
N ALA A 114 3.68 4.82 -2.43
CA ALA A 114 2.29 4.40 -2.49
C ALA A 114 2.16 2.94 -2.90
N TYR A 115 0.95 2.45 -2.86
CA TYR A 115 0.62 1.08 -3.26
C TYR A 115 -0.66 1.05 -4.08
N ASP A 116 -0.74 0.12 -5.03
CA ASP A 116 -1.94 -0.15 -5.83
C ASP A 116 -1.82 -1.53 -6.47
N THR A 117 -2.92 -2.01 -7.03
CA THR A 117 -2.94 -3.26 -7.80
C THR A 117 -2.41 -3.09 -9.22
N ASP A 118 -2.32 -1.86 -9.73
CA ASP A 118 -1.75 -1.53 -11.04
C ASP A 118 -0.67 -0.46 -10.87
N SER A 119 0.55 -0.80 -11.28
CA SER A 119 1.76 -0.03 -10.94
C SER A 119 2.36 0.75 -12.10
N LYS A 120 1.59 1.15 -13.10
CA LYS A 120 2.11 1.89 -14.27
C LYS A 120 2.51 3.34 -13.97
N THR A 121 2.31 3.80 -12.73
CA THR A 121 2.49 5.21 -12.37
C THR A 121 3.84 5.56 -11.78
N GLY A 122 4.62 4.58 -11.36
CA GLY A 122 5.92 4.82 -10.72
C GLY A 122 6.85 3.63 -10.88
N ARG A 123 7.98 3.70 -10.18
CA ARG A 123 8.95 2.61 -10.16
C ARG A 123 8.61 1.63 -9.04
N VAL A 124 8.39 0.37 -9.38
CA VAL A 124 8.02 -0.67 -8.42
C VAL A 124 9.22 -1.05 -7.56
N LEU A 125 9.03 -1.00 -6.24
CA LEU A 125 10.03 -1.41 -5.26
C LEU A 125 9.82 -2.84 -4.76
N LEU A 126 8.57 -3.25 -4.64
CA LEU A 126 8.18 -4.53 -4.06
C LEU A 126 6.80 -4.92 -4.57
N THR A 127 6.62 -6.18 -4.88
CA THR A 127 5.29 -6.75 -5.19
C THR A 127 4.88 -7.70 -4.08
N ILE A 128 3.69 -7.50 -3.54
CA ILE A 128 3.12 -8.28 -2.44
C ILE A 128 2.05 -9.19 -3.01
N LYS A 129 2.28 -10.47 -2.89
CA LYS A 129 1.36 -11.50 -3.38
C LYS A 129 0.31 -11.90 -2.35
#